data_daeece6131cab1e8fcfc0d5582c1eb1a
#
_entry.id   daeece6131cab1e8fcfc0d5582c1eb1a
#
_cell.length_a   1.000
_cell.length_b   1.000
_cell.length_c   1.000
_cell.angle_alpha   90.00
_cell.angle_beta   90.00
_cell.angle_gamma   90.00
#
_symmetry.space_group_name_H-M   'P 1'
#
loop_
_entity.id
_entity.type
_entity.pdbx_description
1 polymer ?
#
loop_
_entity_poly.entity_id
_entity_poly.type
_entity_poly.pdbx_seq_one_letter_code
_entity_poly.pdbx_strand_id
1 'polypeptide(L)'
;MDKETARQRAAVLPGSFDPLTIGHYDIVRRAAKIFDRVYLTVFVNSAKKTMFSLRERTEMVNLVADEFPNVTGDVAECLLADYACERNAVVIKGVRGMIDFDYELNLSHLNRRINSETDTLLMPARQEYMEVSSTFVRELLRYERDVSRYVPPAVGRYLKERQNRL
;
A
#
# COMPACT_ATOMS: atom_id res chain seq x y z
N MET A 1 -13.58 0.42 -38.67
CA MET A 1 -13.05 -0.39 -37.58
C MET A 1 -12.62 0.59 -36.51
N ASP A 2 -13.53 0.85 -35.57
CA ASP A 2 -13.26 1.74 -34.45
C ASP A 2 -12.21 1.08 -33.56
N LYS A 3 -11.08 1.76 -33.39
CA LYS A 3 -10.14 1.40 -32.34
C LYS A 3 -10.84 1.72 -31.00
N GLU A 4 -11.53 0.72 -30.48
CA GLU A 4 -11.96 0.74 -29.08
C GLU A 4 -10.72 1.09 -28.26
N THR A 5 -10.69 2.29 -27.73
CA THR A 5 -9.60 2.78 -26.87
C THR A 5 -9.58 1.82 -25.68
N ALA A 6 -8.62 0.91 -25.63
CA ALA A 6 -8.51 -0.08 -24.58
C ALA A 6 -8.55 0.66 -23.23
N ARG A 7 -9.62 0.42 -22.45
CA ARG A 7 -9.83 1.07 -21.15
C ARG A 7 -8.64 0.77 -20.27
N GLN A 8 -7.91 1.79 -19.85
CA GLN A 8 -6.73 1.64 -19.03
C GLN A 8 -7.12 1.00 -17.68
N ARG A 9 -6.50 -0.13 -17.35
CA ARG A 9 -6.75 -0.85 -16.09
C ARG A 9 -5.94 -0.18 -14.97
N ALA A 10 -6.64 0.50 -14.07
CA ALA A 10 -6.01 1.16 -12.94
C ALA A 10 -6.27 0.41 -11.62
N ALA A 11 -5.34 0.49 -10.70
CA ALA A 11 -5.46 -0.06 -9.36
C ALA A 11 -5.02 0.94 -8.30
N VAL A 12 -5.63 0.87 -7.11
CA VAL A 12 -5.23 1.59 -5.90
C VAL A 12 -4.76 0.58 -4.86
N LEU A 13 -3.55 0.76 -4.36
CA LEU A 13 -3.05 0.07 -3.17
C LEU A 13 -3.07 1.05 -1.99
N PRO A 14 -4.12 1.02 -1.16
CA PRO A 14 -4.24 1.90 -0.02
C PRO A 14 -3.52 1.34 1.20
N GLY A 15 -2.89 2.20 1.98
CA GLY A 15 -2.29 1.81 3.25
C GLY A 15 -1.89 2.98 4.13
N SER A 16 -1.60 2.71 5.40
CA SER A 16 -0.95 3.70 6.28
C SER A 16 0.56 3.78 5.99
N PHE A 17 1.18 2.67 5.57
CA PHE A 17 2.60 2.52 5.26
C PHE A 17 3.52 3.06 6.37
N ASP A 18 3.35 2.53 7.58
CA ASP A 18 3.99 3.00 8.81
C ASP A 18 4.90 1.93 9.47
N PRO A 19 6.05 1.56 8.85
CA PRO A 19 6.50 1.91 7.50
C PRO A 19 5.96 0.97 6.41
N LEU A 20 6.31 1.26 5.14
CA LEU A 20 6.12 0.34 4.02
C LEU A 20 7.05 -0.88 4.20
N THR A 21 6.49 -2.10 4.13
CA THR A 21 7.22 -3.36 4.35
C THR A 21 7.52 -4.09 3.05
N ILE A 22 8.39 -5.11 3.13
CA ILE A 22 8.68 -5.99 1.98
C ILE A 22 7.44 -6.74 1.47
N GLY A 23 6.47 -7.04 2.36
CA GLY A 23 5.19 -7.61 1.97
C GLY A 23 4.35 -6.64 1.13
N HIS A 24 4.28 -5.37 1.51
CA HIS A 24 3.64 -4.34 0.68
C HIS A 24 4.34 -4.20 -0.67
N TYR A 25 5.66 -4.18 -0.69
CA TYR A 25 6.46 -4.11 -1.91
C TYR A 25 6.16 -5.26 -2.89
N ASP A 26 6.02 -6.50 -2.39
CA ASP A 26 5.66 -7.64 -3.26
C ASP A 26 4.28 -7.46 -3.91
N ILE A 27 3.29 -6.96 -3.16
CA ILE A 27 1.97 -6.65 -3.70
C ILE A 27 2.07 -5.55 -4.78
N VAL A 28 2.81 -4.45 -4.52
CA VAL A 28 3.05 -3.38 -5.50
C VAL A 28 3.67 -3.95 -6.78
N ARG A 29 4.74 -4.73 -6.66
CA ARG A 29 5.47 -5.33 -7.78
C ARG A 29 4.57 -6.25 -8.62
N ARG A 30 3.66 -6.98 -7.98
CA ARG A 30 2.71 -7.87 -8.68
C ARG A 30 1.60 -7.08 -9.33
N ALA A 31 1.06 -6.07 -8.66
CA ALA A 31 0.06 -5.17 -9.22
C ALA A 31 0.59 -4.42 -10.43
N ALA A 32 1.83 -3.92 -10.38
CA ALA A 32 2.48 -3.24 -11.49
C ALA A 32 2.60 -4.09 -12.77
N LYS A 33 2.58 -5.42 -12.66
CA LYS A 33 2.59 -6.34 -13.82
C LYS A 33 1.20 -6.60 -14.41
N ILE A 34 0.15 -6.36 -13.64
CA ILE A 34 -1.24 -6.69 -14.03
C ILE A 34 -1.97 -5.44 -14.54
N PHE A 35 -1.68 -4.29 -13.95
CA PHE A 35 -2.38 -3.04 -14.21
C PHE A 35 -1.52 -2.07 -15.01
N ASP A 36 -2.18 -1.28 -15.85
CA ASP A 36 -1.53 -0.27 -16.68
C ASP A 36 -1.11 0.95 -15.83
N ARG A 37 -1.82 1.21 -14.72
CA ARG A 37 -1.49 2.24 -13.72
C ARG A 37 -1.80 1.74 -12.30
N VAL A 38 -0.91 2.04 -11.36
CA VAL A 38 -1.07 1.71 -9.94
C VAL A 38 -0.84 2.96 -9.10
N TYR A 39 -1.81 3.27 -8.24
CA TYR A 39 -1.70 4.32 -7.24
C TYR A 39 -1.34 3.69 -5.88
N LEU A 40 -0.11 3.90 -5.44
CA LEU A 40 0.36 3.50 -4.10
C LEU A 40 0.07 4.65 -3.13
N THR A 41 -1.05 4.59 -2.41
CA THR A 41 -1.64 5.75 -1.75
C THR A 41 -1.60 5.65 -0.24
N VAL A 42 -0.97 6.64 0.41
CA VAL A 42 -1.04 6.83 1.87
C VAL A 42 -2.41 7.39 2.22
N PHE A 43 -3.26 6.58 2.86
CA PHE A 43 -4.52 7.06 3.41
C PHE A 43 -4.32 7.60 4.83
N VAL A 44 -4.73 8.86 5.02
CA VAL A 44 -4.69 9.51 6.32
C VAL A 44 -5.86 9.02 7.17
N ASN A 45 -5.55 8.41 8.30
CA ASN A 45 -6.54 8.01 9.30
C ASN A 45 -6.24 8.75 10.61
N SER A 46 -7.04 9.77 10.92
CA SER A 46 -6.87 10.61 12.10
C SER A 46 -6.98 9.86 13.43
N ALA A 47 -7.70 8.72 13.45
CA ALA A 47 -7.81 7.86 14.62
C ALA A 47 -6.58 6.98 14.87
N LYS A 48 -5.65 6.91 13.91
CA LYS A 48 -4.48 6.01 13.97
C LYS A 48 -3.22 6.77 14.39
N LYS A 49 -2.67 6.40 15.55
CA LYS A 49 -1.38 6.94 15.99
C LYS A 49 -0.25 6.23 15.24
N THR A 50 0.47 6.97 14.39
CA THR A 50 1.57 6.45 13.56
C THR A 50 2.94 6.77 14.18
N MET A 51 3.95 5.93 13.90
CA MET A 51 5.35 6.17 14.30
C MET A 51 5.99 7.23 13.41
N PHE A 52 5.68 7.18 12.12
CA PHE A 52 6.20 8.10 11.12
C PHE A 52 5.17 9.17 10.78
N SER A 53 5.63 10.42 10.61
CA SER A 53 4.80 11.52 10.12
C SER A 53 4.23 11.20 8.73
N LEU A 54 3.19 11.92 8.33
CA LEU A 54 2.63 11.78 6.98
C LEU A 54 3.69 12.02 5.91
N ARG A 55 4.54 13.03 6.09
CA ARG A 55 5.64 13.33 5.19
C ARG A 55 6.60 12.16 5.04
N GLU A 56 7.08 11.58 6.14
CA GLU A 56 8.00 10.44 6.11
C GLU A 56 7.39 9.22 5.43
N ARG A 57 6.10 8.94 5.68
CA ARG A 57 5.39 7.83 5.04
C ARG A 57 5.23 8.05 3.53
N THR A 58 4.96 9.28 3.12
CA THR A 58 4.87 9.66 1.70
C THR A 58 6.23 9.56 1.02
N GLU A 59 7.30 9.98 1.68
CA GLU A 59 8.67 9.83 1.16
C GLU A 59 9.01 8.34 0.94
N MET A 60 8.72 7.46 1.91
CA MET A 60 8.93 6.01 1.75
C MET A 60 8.09 5.40 0.63
N VAL A 61 6.86 5.84 0.45
CA VAL A 61 5.98 5.41 -0.65
C VAL A 61 6.53 5.84 -2.00
N ASN A 62 6.99 7.08 -2.13
CA ASN A 62 7.57 7.59 -3.37
C ASN A 62 8.86 6.85 -3.74
N LEU A 63 9.75 6.57 -2.77
CA LEU A 63 10.95 5.78 -3.01
C LEU A 63 10.65 4.40 -3.62
N VAL A 64 9.54 3.79 -3.25
CA VAL A 64 9.10 2.51 -3.82
C VAL A 64 8.41 2.71 -5.17
N ALA A 65 7.55 3.73 -5.28
CA ALA A 65 6.85 4.02 -6.53
C ALA A 65 7.82 4.31 -7.69
N ASP A 66 8.89 5.04 -7.42
CA ASP A 66 9.92 5.42 -8.41
C ASP A 66 10.67 4.20 -9.00
N GLU A 67 10.59 3.03 -8.37
CA GLU A 67 11.17 1.80 -8.93
C GLU A 67 10.33 1.20 -10.09
N PHE A 68 9.12 1.72 -10.33
CA PHE A 68 8.19 1.16 -11.32
C PHE A 68 7.65 2.25 -12.26
N PRO A 69 7.68 2.06 -13.59
CA PRO A 69 7.29 3.09 -14.54
C PRO A 69 5.78 3.42 -14.54
N ASN A 70 4.96 2.54 -13.98
CA ASN A 70 3.50 2.66 -13.95
C ASN A 70 2.92 2.75 -12.53
N VAL A 71 3.76 2.97 -11.50
CA VAL A 71 3.34 3.19 -10.12
C VAL A 71 3.51 4.67 -9.77
N THR A 72 2.51 5.25 -9.13
CA THR A 72 2.55 6.64 -8.63
C THR A 72 2.27 6.63 -7.13
N GLY A 73 3.16 7.26 -6.35
CA GLY A 73 2.91 7.53 -4.94
C GLY A 73 1.92 8.68 -4.78
N ASP A 74 0.95 8.53 -3.85
CA ASP A 74 -0.06 9.56 -3.61
C ASP A 74 -0.48 9.59 -2.13
N VAL A 75 -1.20 10.63 -1.74
CA VAL A 75 -1.78 10.83 -0.40
C VAL A 75 -3.25 11.17 -0.53
N ALA A 76 -4.08 10.57 0.31
CA ALA A 76 -5.51 10.82 0.31
C ALA A 76 -6.08 11.03 1.73
N GLU A 77 -6.93 12.06 1.86
CA GLU A 77 -7.72 12.39 3.07
C GLU A 77 -9.22 12.31 2.78
N CYS A 78 -9.63 11.30 2.02
CA CYS A 78 -11.02 11.05 1.64
C CYS A 78 -11.37 9.58 1.83
N LEU A 79 -12.61 9.21 1.56
CA LEU A 79 -13.02 7.81 1.58
C LEU A 79 -12.37 7.02 0.43
N LEU A 80 -11.92 5.81 0.74
CA LEU A 80 -11.26 4.94 -0.25
C LEU A 80 -12.16 4.64 -1.46
N ALA A 81 -13.46 4.46 -1.21
CA ALA A 81 -14.42 4.20 -2.26
C ALA A 81 -14.50 5.34 -3.28
N ASP A 82 -14.56 6.58 -2.80
CA ASP A 82 -14.61 7.77 -3.67
C ASP A 82 -13.30 7.96 -4.42
N TYR A 83 -12.16 7.83 -3.72
CA TYR A 83 -10.84 7.92 -4.33
C TYR A 83 -10.64 6.92 -5.48
N ALA A 84 -11.06 5.67 -5.28
CA ALA A 84 -10.95 4.61 -6.28
C ALA A 84 -11.87 4.87 -7.48
N CYS A 85 -13.12 5.29 -7.23
CA CYS A 85 -14.10 5.60 -8.26
C CYS A 85 -13.64 6.76 -9.15
N GLU A 86 -13.18 7.88 -8.58
CA GLU A 86 -12.66 9.04 -9.33
C GLU A 86 -11.52 8.66 -10.29
N ARG A 87 -10.72 7.64 -9.94
CA ARG A 87 -9.61 7.14 -10.76
C ARG A 87 -9.98 5.97 -11.65
N ASN A 88 -11.25 5.56 -11.63
CA ASN A 88 -11.73 4.36 -12.30
C ASN A 88 -10.81 3.16 -12.02
N ALA A 89 -10.45 2.98 -10.75
CA ALA A 89 -9.46 2.02 -10.29
C ALA A 89 -10.06 0.96 -9.36
N VAL A 90 -9.55 -0.26 -9.47
CA VAL A 90 -9.87 -1.36 -8.56
C VAL A 90 -9.00 -1.23 -7.31
N VAL A 91 -9.58 -1.44 -6.14
CA VAL A 91 -8.83 -1.49 -4.88
C VAL A 91 -8.11 -2.84 -4.76
N ILE A 92 -6.81 -2.82 -4.47
CA ILE A 92 -6.04 -4.04 -4.17
C ILE A 92 -5.67 -4.05 -2.69
N LYS A 93 -5.97 -5.17 -2.03
CA LYS A 93 -5.62 -5.41 -0.63
C LYS A 93 -4.81 -6.70 -0.51
N GLY A 94 -3.64 -6.60 0.11
CA GLY A 94 -2.84 -7.77 0.46
C GLY A 94 -3.45 -8.49 1.66
N VAL A 95 -3.55 -9.82 1.60
CA VAL A 95 -4.05 -10.66 2.70
C VAL A 95 -3.03 -11.73 3.06
N ARG A 96 -2.74 -11.89 4.35
CA ARG A 96 -1.74 -12.83 4.87
C ARG A 96 -2.35 -14.10 5.46
N GLY A 97 -3.62 -14.06 5.80
CA GLY A 97 -4.34 -15.17 6.41
C GLY A 97 -5.83 -14.87 6.54
N MET A 98 -6.55 -15.77 7.19
CA MET A 98 -8.01 -15.71 7.31
C MET A 98 -8.50 -14.47 8.05
N ILE A 99 -7.77 -13.98 9.05
CA ILE A 99 -8.14 -12.77 9.81
C ILE A 99 -8.07 -11.53 8.92
N ASP A 100 -6.99 -11.37 8.15
CA ASP A 100 -6.86 -10.27 7.19
C ASP A 100 -7.94 -10.40 6.09
N PHE A 101 -8.18 -11.62 5.60
CA PHE A 101 -9.17 -11.90 4.57
C PHE A 101 -10.58 -11.48 5.01
N ASP A 102 -11.02 -11.93 6.18
CA ASP A 102 -12.37 -11.61 6.70
C ASP A 102 -12.53 -10.10 6.92
N TYR A 103 -11.52 -9.46 7.50
CA TYR A 103 -11.51 -8.01 7.71
C TYR A 103 -11.62 -7.24 6.38
N GLU A 104 -10.79 -7.57 5.38
CA GLU A 104 -10.78 -6.87 4.09
C GLU A 104 -12.02 -7.20 3.25
N LEU A 105 -12.58 -8.39 3.37
CA LEU A 105 -13.87 -8.76 2.76
C LEU A 105 -14.99 -7.86 3.29
N ASN A 106 -15.09 -7.69 4.61
CA ASN A 106 -16.08 -6.81 5.23
C ASN A 106 -15.90 -5.36 4.77
N LEU A 107 -14.66 -4.86 4.72
CA LEU A 107 -14.38 -3.51 4.20
C LEU A 107 -14.76 -3.35 2.73
N SER A 108 -14.57 -4.39 1.90
CA SER A 108 -14.96 -4.35 0.49
C SER A 108 -16.46 -4.16 0.32
N HIS A 109 -17.26 -4.86 1.14
CA HIS A 109 -18.71 -4.67 1.15
C HIS A 109 -19.13 -3.26 1.59
N LEU A 110 -18.46 -2.69 2.61
CA LEU A 110 -18.71 -1.33 3.04
C LEU A 110 -18.36 -0.30 1.97
N ASN A 111 -17.20 -0.45 1.32
CA ASN A 111 -16.79 0.42 0.21
C ASN A 111 -17.81 0.39 -0.93
N ARG A 112 -18.31 -0.79 -1.31
CA ARG A 112 -19.34 -0.93 -2.35
C ARG A 112 -20.69 -0.32 -1.94
N ARG A 113 -21.02 -0.25 -0.64
CA ARG A 113 -22.22 0.46 -0.16
C ARG A 113 -22.05 1.97 -0.26
N ILE A 114 -20.83 2.49 -0.08
CA ILE A 114 -20.52 3.92 -0.22
C ILE A 114 -20.56 4.29 -1.70
N ASN A 115 -19.93 3.51 -2.55
CA ASN A 115 -19.90 3.72 -3.99
C ASN A 115 -19.98 2.35 -4.70
N SER A 116 -21.10 2.12 -5.43
CA SER A 116 -21.41 0.84 -6.09
C SER A 116 -20.40 0.43 -7.15
N GLU A 117 -19.68 1.39 -7.73
CA GLU A 117 -18.66 1.16 -8.77
C GLU A 117 -17.30 0.72 -8.18
N THR A 118 -17.13 0.82 -6.87
CA THR A 118 -15.89 0.40 -6.20
C THR A 118 -15.82 -1.12 -6.11
N ASP A 119 -14.79 -1.71 -6.67
CA ASP A 119 -14.49 -3.13 -6.53
C ASP A 119 -13.15 -3.38 -5.86
N THR A 120 -13.00 -4.54 -5.22
CA THR A 120 -11.81 -4.89 -4.43
C THR A 120 -11.29 -6.26 -4.83
N LEU A 121 -10.01 -6.34 -5.13
CA LEU A 121 -9.29 -7.60 -5.34
C LEU A 121 -8.42 -7.90 -4.12
N LEU A 122 -8.59 -9.07 -3.55
CA LEU A 122 -7.76 -9.58 -2.46
C LEU A 122 -6.58 -10.36 -3.04
N MET A 123 -5.37 -9.91 -2.76
CA MET A 123 -4.14 -10.51 -3.27
C MET A 123 -3.41 -11.23 -2.13
N PRO A 124 -3.31 -12.57 -2.17
CA PRO A 124 -2.60 -13.32 -1.13
C PRO A 124 -1.12 -12.92 -1.07
N ALA A 125 -0.62 -12.67 0.14
CA ALA A 125 0.80 -12.51 0.39
C ALA A 125 1.54 -13.81 0.07
N ARG A 126 2.79 -13.71 -0.36
CA ARG A 126 3.66 -14.88 -0.48
C ARG A 126 3.98 -15.43 0.90
N GLN A 127 4.19 -16.73 0.98
CA GLN A 127 4.46 -17.43 2.24
C GLN A 127 5.63 -16.80 3.01
N GLU A 128 6.68 -16.40 2.31
CA GLU A 128 7.87 -15.77 2.88
C GLU A 128 7.62 -14.39 3.54
N TYR A 129 6.46 -13.75 3.26
CA TYR A 129 6.10 -12.43 3.80
C TYR A 129 4.88 -12.46 4.75
N MET A 130 4.32 -13.62 5.03
CA MET A 130 3.10 -13.75 5.84
C MET A 130 3.27 -13.20 7.26
N GLU A 131 4.46 -13.33 7.84
CA GLU A 131 4.76 -12.87 9.20
C GLU A 131 5.20 -11.40 9.26
N VAL A 132 5.45 -10.78 8.09
CA VAL A 132 5.95 -9.41 8.04
C VAL A 132 4.80 -8.41 8.16
N SER A 133 4.84 -7.58 9.20
CA SER A 133 3.89 -6.49 9.40
C SER A 133 4.58 -5.18 9.76
N SER A 134 3.94 -4.05 9.49
CA SER A 134 4.44 -2.73 9.93
C SER A 134 4.54 -2.65 11.46
N THR A 135 3.64 -3.31 12.19
CA THR A 135 3.68 -3.37 13.65
C THR A 135 4.95 -4.07 14.14
N PHE A 136 5.29 -5.22 13.56
CA PHE A 136 6.52 -5.94 13.87
C PHE A 136 7.77 -5.10 13.54
N VAL A 137 7.80 -4.44 12.38
CA VAL A 137 8.91 -3.55 12.00
C VAL A 137 9.07 -2.39 12.98
N ARG A 138 7.96 -1.75 13.39
CA ARG A 138 8.02 -0.68 14.40
C ARG A 138 8.54 -1.17 15.74
N GLU A 139 8.20 -2.38 16.15
CA GLU A 139 8.73 -2.97 17.39
C GLU A 139 10.23 -3.16 17.28
N LEU A 140 10.74 -3.74 16.22
CA LEU A 140 12.17 -3.87 15.99
C LEU A 140 12.90 -2.52 16.01
N LEU A 141 12.33 -1.49 15.37
CA LEU A 141 12.92 -0.13 15.37
C LEU A 141 12.98 0.48 16.78
N ARG A 142 11.98 0.25 17.64
CA ARG A 142 11.99 0.73 19.03
C ARG A 142 13.11 0.12 19.87
N TYR A 143 13.50 -1.10 19.52
CA TYR A 143 14.61 -1.81 20.17
C TYR A 143 15.92 -1.74 19.38
N GLU A 144 16.02 -0.77 18.43
CA GLU A 144 17.23 -0.52 17.63
C GLU A 144 17.74 -1.76 16.87
N ARG A 145 16.81 -2.66 16.47
CA ARG A 145 17.13 -3.87 15.72
C ARG A 145 17.16 -3.59 14.21
N ASP A 146 17.98 -4.35 13.49
CA ASP A 146 18.05 -4.27 12.03
C ASP A 146 16.74 -4.73 11.40
N VAL A 147 16.19 -3.87 10.53
CA VAL A 147 14.94 -4.11 9.80
C VAL A 147 15.15 -4.36 8.31
N SER A 148 16.39 -4.45 7.85
CA SER A 148 16.74 -4.53 6.43
C SER A 148 16.08 -5.70 5.68
N ARG A 149 15.75 -6.80 6.37
CA ARG A 149 15.07 -7.97 5.81
C ARG A 149 13.55 -7.80 5.67
N TYR A 150 12.97 -6.78 6.35
CA TYR A 150 11.52 -6.62 6.48
C TYR A 150 10.99 -5.43 5.71
N VAL A 151 11.87 -4.62 5.13
CA VAL A 151 11.53 -3.43 4.33
C VAL A 151 12.26 -3.45 2.98
N PRO A 152 11.73 -2.79 1.94
CA PRO A 152 12.46 -2.61 0.69
C PRO A 152 13.81 -1.92 0.90
N PRO A 153 14.83 -2.21 0.09
CA PRO A 153 16.17 -1.61 0.26
C PRO A 153 16.17 -0.08 0.30
N ALA A 154 15.36 0.59 -0.51
CA ALA A 154 15.22 2.04 -0.52
C ALA A 154 14.66 2.56 0.82
N VAL A 155 13.63 1.91 1.36
CA VAL A 155 13.06 2.23 2.67
C VAL A 155 14.06 1.95 3.79
N GLY A 156 14.81 0.85 3.70
CA GLY A 156 15.86 0.50 4.67
C GLY A 156 16.96 1.58 4.78
N ARG A 157 17.42 2.12 3.62
CA ARG A 157 18.36 3.24 3.59
C ARG A 157 17.78 4.49 4.24
N TYR A 158 16.56 4.83 3.88
CA TYR A 158 15.84 5.97 4.46
C TYR A 158 15.74 5.88 6.01
N LEU A 159 15.38 4.72 6.53
CA LEU A 159 15.25 4.50 7.98
C LEU A 159 16.60 4.63 8.70
N LYS A 160 17.69 4.13 8.12
CA LYS A 160 19.04 4.29 8.68
C LYS A 160 19.49 5.76 8.72
N GLU A 161 19.27 6.50 7.62
CA GLU A 161 19.59 7.92 7.56
C GLU A 161 18.80 8.75 8.57
N ARG A 162 17.53 8.39 8.78
CA ARG A 162 16.68 9.02 9.79
C ARG A 162 17.21 8.79 11.20
N GLN A 163 17.61 7.56 11.54
CA GLN A 163 18.18 7.24 12.86
C GLN A 163 19.46 8.03 13.14
N ASN A 164 20.28 8.28 12.13
CA ASN A 164 21.51 9.05 12.26
C ASN A 164 21.29 10.56 12.44
N ARG A 165 20.06 11.06 12.22
CA ARG A 165 19.70 12.51 12.37
C ARG A 165 19.03 12.82 13.72
N LEU A 166 18.66 11.80 14.50
CA LEU A 166 18.07 11.93 15.84
C LEU A 166 19.13 11.85 16.93
#